data_fe0239d381f0674caffce7d130283863
#
_entry.id   fe0239d381f0674caffce7d130283863
#
_cell.length_a   1.000
_cell.length_b   1.000
_cell.length_c   1.000
_cell.angle_alpha   90.00
_cell.angle_beta   90.00
_cell.angle_gamma   90.00
#
_symmetry.space_group_name_H-M   'P 1'
#
loop_
_entity.id
_entity.type
_entity.pdbx_description
1 polymer ?
#
loop_
_entity_poly.entity_id
_entity_poly.type
_entity_poly.pdbx_seq_one_letter_code
_entity_poly.pdbx_strand_id
1 'polypeptide(L)'
;MSTKAKKTLQDVYKEKSERLMEGVAYWAAFYRKNPQRFVKEYLNIQLKLFQKILIYMMMVSTNFMYIASRGSGKTWLTSLYCVVRCILYPGTKICIASGYKSQSLECIQKIKEDFMKNYSWGSSNLRAEISDISDNINNAHCEFKNGSWIKIVSSNDSARHNRANIIIVDEFRMVDLTIINTVLRKFLTAPRTPGYSSNPKYKHLAERNCEIYMSSAWFTSHWSYAKLKAYFVNMLDDTKKYFCCGLPYQLAIKEGLLSRSQVEDEMSEADFDPTSFKMEMGAEWYGDTDGAFFKFDDISPRRKIKSAFYPLEIYNSHQLKIPDLVPNERRILSVDVALLASKKHNNDAAALFINSCIPTEHNDYISNIVYIESHEGMTTDELGLLTMRMFYQYKCTDLVLDTNGQGIGVYDYIIKPQYDAEYGITYDALSCCNDEVMADRCKIKNAQKVIWSIKATSEFNSKGAFALRSGFQNGNINLLISEFEVEELIKKLVKGYGKMTPSEQAMLKLPYMQTTLLINELINLEHTVTGTNVKIKEKSGMRKDRYSALMMGYKICQEIAIKRKPKDEDLEDLVNMLPIRKGKRHSIFE
;
A
#
# COMPACT_ATOMS: atom_id res chain seq x y z
N MET A 1 72.20 -31.54 -31.38
CA MET A 1 72.05 -30.58 -30.28
C MET A 1 71.13 -29.44 -30.76
N SER A 2 69.90 -29.44 -30.34
CA SER A 2 68.96 -28.38 -30.71
C SER A 2 69.22 -27.12 -29.86
N THR A 3 69.69 -26.06 -30.49
CA THR A 3 69.90 -24.74 -29.89
C THR A 3 68.58 -24.15 -29.54
N LYS A 4 68.15 -24.18 -28.27
CA LYS A 4 67.03 -23.40 -27.78
C LYS A 4 67.25 -21.91 -28.08
N ALA A 5 66.54 -21.33 -29.00
CA ALA A 5 66.54 -19.89 -29.27
C ALA A 5 66.28 -19.13 -27.95
N LYS A 6 67.16 -18.17 -27.62
CA LYS A 6 66.99 -17.30 -26.44
C LYS A 6 65.71 -16.50 -26.66
N LYS A 7 64.70 -16.72 -25.78
CA LYS A 7 63.43 -15.91 -25.78
C LYS A 7 63.80 -14.44 -25.61
N THR A 8 63.17 -13.60 -26.40
CA THR A 8 63.26 -12.15 -26.24
C THR A 8 62.52 -11.71 -24.97
N LEU A 9 62.86 -10.56 -24.43
CA LEU A 9 62.16 -9.99 -23.29
C LEU A 9 60.63 -9.84 -23.61
N GLN A 10 60.29 -9.51 -24.86
CA GLN A 10 58.90 -9.42 -25.33
C GLN A 10 58.19 -10.78 -25.26
N ASP A 11 58.87 -11.88 -25.66
CA ASP A 11 58.30 -13.23 -25.56
C ASP A 11 58.03 -13.64 -24.11
N VAL A 12 58.94 -13.28 -23.19
CA VAL A 12 58.79 -13.55 -21.75
C VAL A 12 57.63 -12.76 -21.15
N TYR A 13 57.46 -11.48 -21.54
CA TYR A 13 56.31 -10.67 -21.11
C TYR A 13 55.00 -11.20 -21.67
N LYS A 14 54.97 -11.61 -22.93
CA LYS A 14 53.81 -12.20 -23.59
C LYS A 14 53.37 -13.49 -22.87
N GLU A 15 54.28 -14.41 -22.62
CA GLU A 15 54.02 -15.67 -21.89
C GLU A 15 53.48 -15.40 -20.47
N LYS A 16 54.08 -14.43 -19.76
CA LYS A 16 53.59 -14.04 -18.42
C LYS A 16 52.15 -13.48 -18.49
N SER A 17 51.87 -12.65 -19.47
CA SER A 17 50.53 -12.08 -19.68
C SER A 17 49.52 -13.17 -20.03
N GLU A 18 49.88 -14.11 -20.92
CA GLU A 18 49.02 -15.24 -21.30
C GLU A 18 48.71 -16.12 -20.09
N ARG A 19 49.71 -16.50 -19.26
CA ARG A 19 49.49 -17.26 -18.02
C ARG A 19 48.60 -16.51 -17.00
N LEU A 20 48.78 -15.20 -16.88
CA LEU A 20 47.94 -14.39 -16.02
C LEU A 20 46.48 -14.41 -16.49
N MET A 21 46.27 -14.24 -17.80
CA MET A 21 44.94 -14.26 -18.39
C MET A 21 44.26 -15.64 -18.29
N GLU A 22 45.02 -16.72 -18.42
CA GLU A 22 44.53 -18.09 -18.18
C GLU A 22 44.12 -18.26 -16.71
N GLY A 23 44.90 -17.76 -15.77
CA GLY A 23 44.60 -17.76 -14.34
C GLY A 23 43.30 -16.97 -14.03
N VAL A 24 43.17 -15.77 -14.60
CA VAL A 24 41.98 -14.95 -14.46
C VAL A 24 40.75 -15.65 -15.03
N ALA A 25 40.86 -16.28 -16.20
CA ALA A 25 39.78 -17.03 -16.84
C ALA A 25 39.34 -18.22 -15.97
N TYR A 26 40.29 -18.95 -15.40
CA TYR A 26 40.03 -20.08 -14.49
C TYR A 26 39.25 -19.63 -13.24
N TRP A 27 39.74 -18.59 -12.56
CA TRP A 27 39.07 -18.06 -11.36
C TRP A 27 37.73 -17.43 -11.67
N ALA A 28 37.56 -16.71 -12.77
CA ALA A 28 36.27 -16.18 -13.20
C ALA A 28 35.26 -17.30 -13.45
N ALA A 29 35.68 -18.39 -14.14
CA ALA A 29 34.82 -19.56 -14.36
C ALA A 29 34.40 -20.25 -13.05
N PHE A 30 35.37 -20.38 -12.11
CA PHE A 30 35.12 -20.95 -10.80
C PHE A 30 34.12 -20.10 -9.98
N TYR A 31 34.34 -18.79 -9.90
CA TYR A 31 33.47 -17.90 -9.12
C TYR A 31 32.08 -17.70 -9.74
N ARG A 32 31.96 -17.77 -11.07
CA ARG A 32 30.63 -17.80 -11.74
C ARG A 32 29.81 -19.01 -11.31
N LYS A 33 30.43 -20.15 -11.05
CA LYS A 33 29.78 -21.34 -10.50
C LYS A 33 29.59 -21.29 -8.98
N ASN A 34 30.40 -20.46 -8.29
CA ASN A 34 30.44 -20.37 -6.83
C ASN A 34 30.35 -18.90 -6.36
N PRO A 35 29.29 -18.16 -6.66
CA PRO A 35 29.19 -16.72 -6.36
C PRO A 35 29.29 -16.42 -4.86
N GLN A 36 28.80 -17.31 -4.00
CA GLN A 36 28.92 -17.18 -2.55
C GLN A 36 30.39 -17.23 -2.06
N ARG A 37 31.27 -17.93 -2.78
CA ARG A 37 32.71 -17.95 -2.50
C ARG A 37 33.38 -16.66 -2.99
N PHE A 38 32.97 -16.13 -4.14
CA PHE A 38 33.42 -14.83 -4.61
C PHE A 38 33.16 -13.73 -3.59
N VAL A 39 31.94 -13.72 -3.04
CA VAL A 39 31.53 -12.75 -2.01
C VAL A 39 32.46 -12.86 -0.77
N LYS A 40 32.74 -14.07 -0.31
CA LYS A 40 33.60 -14.30 0.85
C LYS A 40 35.06 -14.02 0.57
N GLU A 41 35.59 -14.55 -0.51
CA GLU A 41 37.03 -14.61 -0.78
C GLU A 41 37.56 -13.34 -1.47
N TYR A 42 36.76 -12.75 -2.35
CA TYR A 42 37.17 -11.56 -3.10
C TYR A 42 36.61 -10.27 -2.49
N LEU A 43 35.33 -10.25 -2.09
CA LEU A 43 34.72 -9.07 -1.50
C LEU A 43 34.85 -9.02 0.03
N ASN A 44 35.34 -10.09 0.68
CA ASN A 44 35.48 -10.21 2.13
C ASN A 44 34.18 -9.98 2.91
N ILE A 45 33.04 -10.39 2.35
CA ILE A 45 31.73 -10.26 2.95
C ILE A 45 31.22 -11.64 3.41
N GLN A 46 30.83 -11.77 4.66
CA GLN A 46 30.27 -13.01 5.20
C GLN A 46 28.78 -13.08 4.98
N LEU A 47 28.30 -14.16 4.37
CA LEU A 47 26.89 -14.41 4.12
C LEU A 47 26.32 -15.43 5.10
N LYS A 48 25.09 -15.23 5.53
CA LYS A 48 24.26 -16.24 6.19
C LYS A 48 23.92 -17.36 5.22
N LEU A 49 23.52 -18.54 5.72
CA LEU A 49 23.27 -19.70 4.87
C LEU A 49 22.22 -19.42 3.79
N PHE A 50 21.08 -18.85 4.18
CA PHE A 50 20.02 -18.54 3.23
C PHE A 50 20.45 -17.50 2.17
N GLN A 51 21.28 -16.52 2.55
CA GLN A 51 21.84 -15.54 1.61
C GLN A 51 22.77 -16.18 0.59
N LYS A 52 23.56 -17.21 1.01
CA LYS A 52 24.41 -17.99 0.07
C LYS A 52 23.56 -18.73 -0.95
N ILE A 53 22.43 -19.31 -0.52
CA ILE A 53 21.50 -20.01 -1.41
C ILE A 53 20.86 -19.02 -2.39
N LEU A 54 20.38 -17.88 -1.87
CA LEU A 54 19.69 -16.88 -2.70
C LEU A 54 20.61 -16.26 -3.73
N ILE A 55 21.84 -15.86 -3.36
CA ILE A 55 22.78 -15.27 -4.34
C ILE A 55 23.13 -16.27 -5.44
N TYR A 56 23.27 -17.55 -5.08
CA TYR A 56 23.48 -18.60 -6.07
C TYR A 56 22.27 -18.71 -7.01
N MET A 57 21.06 -18.77 -6.47
CA MET A 57 19.83 -18.88 -7.28
C MET A 57 19.61 -17.65 -8.16
N MET A 58 19.91 -16.44 -7.67
CA MET A 58 19.88 -15.22 -8.48
C MET A 58 20.86 -15.24 -9.66
N MET A 59 22.01 -15.89 -9.51
CA MET A 59 23.02 -15.98 -10.58
C MET A 59 22.68 -17.01 -11.65
N VAL A 60 21.96 -18.09 -11.30
CA VAL A 60 21.63 -19.19 -12.24
C VAL A 60 20.24 -19.05 -12.87
N SER A 61 19.34 -18.30 -12.26
CA SER A 61 17.99 -18.08 -12.77
C SER A 61 17.95 -16.93 -13.77
N THR A 62 17.08 -17.02 -14.77
CA THR A 62 16.74 -15.90 -15.66
C THR A 62 15.55 -15.09 -15.12
N ASN A 63 14.69 -15.74 -14.35
CA ASN A 63 13.52 -15.14 -13.74
C ASN A 63 13.51 -15.49 -12.25
N PHE A 64 13.71 -14.49 -11.42
CA PHE A 64 13.82 -14.66 -9.97
C PHE A 64 12.75 -13.83 -9.26
N MET A 65 12.06 -14.43 -8.30
CA MET A 65 11.08 -13.73 -7.46
C MET A 65 11.32 -14.00 -5.99
N TYR A 66 11.35 -12.93 -5.21
CA TYR A 66 11.69 -12.97 -3.80
C TYR A 66 10.62 -12.25 -2.97
N ILE A 67 9.79 -13.01 -2.29
CA ILE A 67 8.78 -12.50 -1.36
C ILE A 67 9.34 -12.67 0.04
N ALA A 68 9.59 -11.58 0.76
CA ALA A 68 10.23 -11.68 2.07
C ALA A 68 9.81 -10.54 3.01
N SER A 69 9.92 -10.85 4.30
CA SER A 69 9.62 -9.93 5.39
C SER A 69 10.42 -8.63 5.31
N ARG A 70 9.90 -7.58 5.92
CA ARG A 70 10.70 -6.41 6.27
C ARG A 70 11.86 -6.84 7.17
N GLY A 71 12.97 -6.15 7.11
CA GLY A 71 14.16 -6.47 7.90
C GLY A 71 14.92 -7.73 7.46
N SER A 72 14.46 -8.50 6.45
CA SER A 72 15.18 -9.69 5.95
C SER A 72 16.41 -9.38 5.08
N GLY A 73 16.71 -8.11 4.81
CA GLY A 73 17.85 -7.68 4.01
C GLY A 73 17.67 -7.86 2.50
N LYS A 74 16.43 -7.75 1.98
CA LYS A 74 16.13 -7.84 0.53
C LYS A 74 17.01 -6.92 -0.30
N THR A 75 16.94 -5.63 -0.05
CA THR A 75 17.67 -4.60 -0.80
C THR A 75 19.19 -4.78 -0.67
N TRP A 76 19.67 -5.12 0.54
CA TRP A 76 21.09 -5.39 0.77
C TRP A 76 21.62 -6.56 -0.08
N LEU A 77 20.91 -7.70 -0.07
CA LEU A 77 21.33 -8.89 -0.84
C LEU A 77 21.27 -8.64 -2.35
N THR A 78 20.26 -7.89 -2.80
CA THR A 78 20.13 -7.52 -4.21
C THR A 78 21.22 -6.56 -4.66
N SER A 79 21.57 -5.58 -3.82
CA SER A 79 22.71 -4.69 -4.08
C SER A 79 24.01 -5.49 -4.23
N LEU A 80 24.20 -6.48 -3.37
CA LEU A 80 25.36 -7.37 -3.45
C LEU A 80 25.34 -8.23 -4.72
N TYR A 81 24.18 -8.78 -5.10
CA TYR A 81 24.02 -9.48 -6.37
C TYR A 81 24.40 -8.60 -7.56
N CYS A 82 23.96 -7.34 -7.58
CA CYS A 82 24.30 -6.40 -8.65
C CYS A 82 25.81 -6.23 -8.78
N VAL A 83 26.50 -6.04 -7.66
CA VAL A 83 27.97 -5.94 -7.61
C VAL A 83 28.64 -7.20 -8.15
N VAL A 84 28.28 -8.37 -7.63
CA VAL A 84 28.83 -9.66 -8.03
C VAL A 84 28.60 -9.91 -9.52
N ARG A 85 27.41 -9.62 -10.01
CA ARG A 85 27.06 -9.79 -11.43
C ARG A 85 27.85 -8.86 -12.32
N CYS A 86 28.00 -7.58 -11.95
CA CYS A 86 28.76 -6.60 -12.72
C CYS A 86 30.23 -6.95 -12.80
N ILE A 87 30.84 -7.45 -11.73
CA ILE A 87 32.27 -7.81 -11.72
C ILE A 87 32.52 -9.10 -12.51
N LEU A 88 31.78 -10.16 -12.22
CA LEU A 88 32.00 -11.48 -12.84
C LEU A 88 31.57 -11.55 -14.32
N TYR A 89 30.75 -10.64 -14.77
CA TYR A 89 30.19 -10.62 -16.12
C TYR A 89 30.39 -9.25 -16.77
N PRO A 90 31.57 -8.94 -17.31
CA PRO A 90 31.88 -7.64 -17.90
C PRO A 90 30.85 -7.17 -18.94
N GLY A 91 30.53 -5.88 -18.92
CA GLY A 91 29.54 -5.28 -19.80
C GLY A 91 28.09 -5.55 -19.39
N THR A 92 27.86 -6.01 -18.17
CA THR A 92 26.50 -6.16 -17.60
C THR A 92 25.84 -4.79 -17.39
N LYS A 93 24.57 -4.69 -17.77
CA LYS A 93 23.75 -3.47 -17.67
C LYS A 93 22.53 -3.77 -16.83
N ILE A 94 22.43 -3.16 -15.64
CA ILE A 94 21.34 -3.39 -14.67
C ILE A 94 20.52 -2.11 -14.52
N CYS A 95 19.20 -2.21 -14.71
CA CYS A 95 18.24 -1.17 -14.32
C CYS A 95 17.45 -1.63 -13.11
N ILE A 96 17.36 -0.76 -12.09
CA ILE A 96 16.55 -0.99 -10.89
C ILE A 96 15.40 0.02 -10.89
N ALA A 97 14.19 -0.49 -10.76
CA ALA A 97 12.96 0.27 -10.66
C ALA A 97 12.20 -0.11 -9.39
N SER A 98 11.40 0.80 -8.85
CA SER A 98 10.48 0.56 -7.73
C SER A 98 9.27 1.48 -7.85
N GLY A 99 8.28 1.33 -7.01
CA GLY A 99 7.14 2.25 -6.95
C GLY A 99 7.56 3.70 -6.79
N TYR A 100 8.57 3.95 -5.97
CA TYR A 100 9.19 5.27 -5.76
C TYR A 100 10.69 5.21 -6.02
N LYS A 101 11.20 6.18 -6.77
CA LYS A 101 12.62 6.24 -7.14
C LYS A 101 13.56 6.30 -5.92
N SER A 102 13.10 6.86 -4.81
CA SER A 102 13.84 6.90 -3.54
C SER A 102 14.12 5.50 -2.96
N GLN A 103 13.21 4.55 -3.10
CA GLN A 103 13.42 3.17 -2.65
C GLN A 103 14.52 2.47 -3.45
N SER A 104 14.51 2.62 -4.78
CA SER A 104 15.57 2.06 -5.62
C SER A 104 16.94 2.68 -5.33
N LEU A 105 16.99 3.95 -4.90
CA LEU A 105 18.20 4.65 -4.53
C LEU A 105 18.96 3.96 -3.39
N GLU A 106 18.23 3.34 -2.46
CA GLU A 106 18.81 2.60 -1.34
C GLU A 106 19.80 1.54 -1.82
N CYS A 107 19.59 0.93 -2.98
CA CYS A 107 20.51 -0.03 -3.56
C CYS A 107 21.89 0.58 -3.81
N ILE A 108 21.96 1.79 -4.38
CA ILE A 108 23.24 2.48 -4.62
C ILE A 108 23.88 2.94 -3.30
N GLN A 109 23.08 3.40 -2.35
CA GLN A 109 23.53 3.78 -1.02
C GLN A 109 24.17 2.60 -0.29
N LYS A 110 23.54 1.40 -0.34
CA LYS A 110 24.12 0.16 0.22
C LYS A 110 25.48 -0.18 -0.40
N ILE A 111 25.63 -0.03 -1.71
CA ILE A 111 26.93 -0.24 -2.37
C ILE A 111 27.96 0.75 -1.85
N LYS A 112 27.62 2.03 -1.78
CA LYS A 112 28.52 3.11 -1.38
C LYS A 112 28.90 3.05 0.10
N GLU A 113 27.93 2.80 0.97
CA GLU A 113 28.08 2.92 2.42
C GLU A 113 28.44 1.59 3.07
N ASP A 114 27.72 0.51 2.76
CA ASP A 114 27.94 -0.78 3.43
C ASP A 114 29.12 -1.53 2.82
N PHE A 115 29.25 -1.54 1.48
CA PHE A 115 30.26 -2.38 0.82
C PHE A 115 31.59 -1.66 0.55
N MET A 116 31.58 -0.33 0.42
CA MET A 116 32.80 0.44 0.12
C MET A 116 33.36 1.22 1.31
N LYS A 117 32.53 1.87 2.13
CA LYS A 117 32.98 2.78 3.20
C LYS A 117 33.25 2.10 4.53
N ASN A 118 32.51 1.05 4.86
CA ASN A 118 32.63 0.42 6.16
C ASN A 118 34.00 -0.27 6.30
N TYR A 119 34.87 0.28 7.13
CA TYR A 119 36.26 -0.23 7.31
C TYR A 119 36.32 -1.66 7.87
N SER A 120 35.32 -2.09 8.63
CA SER A 120 35.23 -3.46 9.16
C SER A 120 34.74 -4.48 8.14
N TRP A 121 33.93 -4.03 7.16
CA TRP A 121 33.23 -4.88 6.18
C TRP A 121 33.58 -4.51 4.73
N GLY A 122 34.09 -3.29 4.51
CA GLY A 122 34.30 -2.74 3.18
C GLY A 122 35.44 -3.44 2.43
N SER A 123 35.17 -3.79 1.17
CA SER A 123 36.13 -4.44 0.29
C SER A 123 37.01 -3.43 -0.45
N SER A 124 38.33 -3.50 -0.25
CA SER A 124 39.29 -2.75 -1.06
C SER A 124 39.22 -3.16 -2.54
N ASN A 125 38.95 -4.44 -2.81
CA ASN A 125 38.79 -4.96 -4.16
C ASN A 125 37.61 -4.34 -4.87
N LEU A 126 36.44 -4.17 -4.17
CA LEU A 126 35.28 -3.52 -4.76
C LEU A 126 35.58 -2.08 -5.17
N ARG A 127 36.32 -1.31 -4.34
CA ARG A 127 36.73 0.06 -4.70
C ARG A 127 37.60 0.09 -5.94
N ALA A 128 38.48 -0.92 -6.11
CA ALA A 128 39.32 -1.04 -7.30
C ALA A 128 38.54 -1.36 -8.57
N GLU A 129 37.38 -2.00 -8.47
CA GLU A 129 36.49 -2.36 -9.60
C GLU A 129 35.60 -1.21 -10.07
N ILE A 130 35.21 -0.32 -9.16
CA ILE A 130 34.28 0.80 -9.47
C ILE A 130 35.04 1.96 -10.10
N SER A 131 34.51 2.50 -11.19
CA SER A 131 35.00 3.72 -11.86
C SER A 131 34.30 4.97 -11.40
N ASP A 132 32.97 4.92 -11.22
CA ASP A 132 32.15 6.04 -10.75
C ASP A 132 30.93 5.55 -9.98
N ILE A 133 30.49 6.31 -8.96
CA ILE A 133 29.28 6.04 -8.19
C ILE A 133 28.63 7.34 -7.71
N SER A 134 27.36 7.50 -8.01
CA SER A 134 26.54 8.65 -7.61
C SER A 134 25.25 8.19 -6.95
N ASP A 135 24.93 8.73 -5.78
CA ASP A 135 23.69 8.55 -5.04
C ASP A 135 22.75 9.76 -5.16
N ASN A 136 23.02 10.65 -6.13
CA ASN A 136 22.08 11.73 -6.45
C ASN A 136 20.83 11.15 -7.12
N ILE A 137 19.65 11.38 -6.56
CA ILE A 137 18.37 10.82 -7.01
C ILE A 137 18.08 11.07 -8.50
N ASN A 138 18.58 12.18 -9.05
CA ASN A 138 18.37 12.51 -10.46
C ASN A 138 19.26 11.70 -11.41
N ASN A 139 20.44 11.26 -10.93
CA ASN A 139 21.42 10.53 -11.71
C ASN A 139 22.11 9.44 -10.86
N ALA A 140 21.31 8.62 -10.17
CA ALA A 140 21.85 7.56 -9.33
C ALA A 140 22.35 6.39 -10.18
N HIS A 141 23.65 6.08 -10.03
CA HIS A 141 24.31 5.01 -10.78
C HIS A 141 25.55 4.49 -10.06
N CYS A 142 26.02 3.30 -10.50
CA CYS A 142 27.32 2.76 -10.17
C CYS A 142 27.92 2.17 -11.44
N GLU A 143 29.09 2.66 -11.85
CA GLU A 143 29.82 2.22 -13.05
C GLU A 143 31.10 1.47 -12.68
N PHE A 144 31.38 0.41 -13.44
CA PHE A 144 32.53 -0.45 -13.22
C PHE A 144 33.54 -0.30 -14.35
N LYS A 145 34.85 -0.44 -14.03
CA LYS A 145 35.94 -0.35 -15.00
C LYS A 145 35.85 -1.33 -16.16
N ASN A 146 35.13 -2.44 -15.98
CA ASN A 146 34.90 -3.46 -17.00
C ASN A 146 33.72 -3.14 -17.95
N GLY A 147 33.16 -1.92 -17.90
CA GLY A 147 32.06 -1.46 -18.73
C GLY A 147 30.67 -1.90 -18.26
N SER A 148 30.57 -2.53 -17.08
CA SER A 148 29.29 -2.82 -16.44
C SER A 148 28.76 -1.59 -15.72
N TRP A 149 27.44 -1.51 -15.56
CA TRP A 149 26.81 -0.44 -14.80
C TRP A 149 25.48 -0.84 -14.15
N ILE A 150 25.10 -0.13 -13.10
CA ILE A 150 23.83 -0.21 -12.39
C ILE A 150 23.20 1.20 -12.44
N LYS A 151 21.96 1.33 -12.86
CA LYS A 151 21.22 2.61 -12.93
C LYS A 151 19.84 2.50 -12.30
N ILE A 152 19.45 3.56 -11.60
CA ILE A 152 18.11 3.69 -11.05
C ILE A 152 17.20 4.35 -12.10
N VAL A 153 16.06 3.74 -12.38
CA VAL A 153 15.11 4.23 -13.37
C VAL A 153 13.74 4.49 -12.74
N SER A 154 12.98 5.41 -13.33
CA SER A 154 11.61 5.69 -12.90
C SER A 154 10.65 4.62 -13.42
N SER A 155 9.61 4.31 -12.64
CA SER A 155 8.54 3.40 -13.03
C SER A 155 7.41 4.15 -13.75
N ASN A 156 7.74 4.81 -14.85
CA ASN A 156 6.79 5.54 -15.69
C ASN A 156 7.24 5.57 -17.15
N ASP A 157 6.44 6.16 -18.02
CA ASP A 157 6.68 6.22 -19.48
C ASP A 157 7.98 6.94 -19.86
N SER A 158 8.49 7.85 -19.06
CA SER A 158 9.74 8.57 -19.35
C SER A 158 10.97 7.66 -19.39
N ALA A 159 10.87 6.45 -18.82
CA ALA A 159 11.96 5.49 -18.77
C ALA A 159 12.18 4.68 -20.08
N ARG A 160 11.32 4.82 -21.10
CA ARG A 160 11.30 3.98 -22.34
C ARG A 160 12.62 3.92 -23.12
N HIS A 161 13.52 4.89 -22.95
CA HIS A 161 14.80 4.96 -23.67
C HIS A 161 15.91 4.06 -23.10
N ASN A 162 15.70 3.48 -21.92
CA ASN A 162 16.71 2.65 -21.28
C ASN A 162 16.85 1.26 -21.96
N ARG A 163 18.07 0.72 -21.91
CA ARG A 163 18.39 -0.65 -22.37
C ARG A 163 19.24 -1.32 -21.33
N ALA A 164 18.87 -2.54 -20.95
CA ALA A 164 19.53 -3.31 -19.91
C ALA A 164 19.55 -4.81 -20.26
N ASN A 165 20.44 -5.57 -19.62
CA ASN A 165 20.44 -7.03 -19.67
C ASN A 165 19.67 -7.63 -18.50
N ILE A 166 19.58 -6.87 -17.40
CA ILE A 166 18.92 -7.26 -16.16
C ILE A 166 18.02 -6.12 -15.72
N ILE A 167 16.78 -6.46 -15.39
CA ILE A 167 15.85 -5.56 -14.72
C ILE A 167 15.54 -6.10 -13.33
N ILE A 168 15.54 -5.21 -12.37
CA ILE A 168 15.15 -5.48 -10.98
C ILE A 168 13.98 -4.56 -10.66
N VAL A 169 12.88 -5.12 -10.19
CA VAL A 169 11.71 -4.35 -9.75
C VAL A 169 11.55 -4.58 -8.26
N ASP A 170 11.98 -3.60 -7.48
CA ASP A 170 11.86 -3.61 -6.03
C ASP A 170 10.46 -3.13 -5.63
N GLU A 171 9.89 -3.73 -4.58
CA GLU A 171 8.49 -3.56 -4.17
C GLU A 171 7.53 -3.59 -5.37
N PHE A 172 7.69 -4.66 -6.20
CA PHE A 172 6.99 -4.75 -7.51
C PHE A 172 5.46 -4.68 -7.39
N ARG A 173 4.89 -5.04 -6.25
CA ARG A 173 3.45 -4.88 -5.97
C ARG A 173 2.97 -3.43 -6.05
N MET A 174 3.88 -2.46 -5.85
CA MET A 174 3.60 -1.02 -5.87
C MET A 174 3.75 -0.42 -7.28
N VAL A 175 4.23 -1.17 -8.25
CA VAL A 175 4.42 -0.72 -9.63
C VAL A 175 3.24 -1.18 -10.48
N ASP A 176 2.70 -0.29 -11.31
CA ASP A 176 1.63 -0.65 -12.23
C ASP A 176 2.04 -1.77 -13.18
N LEU A 177 1.20 -2.81 -13.29
CA LEU A 177 1.45 -3.96 -14.16
C LEU A 177 1.64 -3.53 -15.63
N THR A 178 0.90 -2.51 -16.06
CA THR A 178 1.02 -1.97 -17.42
C THR A 178 2.40 -1.40 -17.64
N ILE A 179 2.93 -0.62 -16.70
CA ILE A 179 4.29 -0.07 -16.75
C ILE A 179 5.34 -1.19 -16.77
N ILE A 180 5.18 -2.22 -15.94
CA ILE A 180 6.08 -3.38 -15.96
C ILE A 180 6.11 -4.00 -17.37
N ASN A 181 4.95 -4.27 -17.96
CA ASN A 181 4.86 -5.00 -19.23
C ASN A 181 5.22 -4.14 -20.45
N THR A 182 4.84 -2.86 -20.47
CA THR A 182 4.97 -1.99 -21.64
C THR A 182 6.23 -1.13 -21.63
N VAL A 183 6.82 -0.89 -20.47
CA VAL A 183 8.02 -0.04 -20.32
C VAL A 183 9.20 -0.84 -19.83
N LEU A 184 9.14 -1.34 -18.58
CA LEU A 184 10.30 -1.90 -17.91
C LEU A 184 10.82 -3.18 -18.59
N ARG A 185 9.96 -4.12 -18.90
CA ARG A 185 10.36 -5.37 -19.61
C ARG A 185 10.90 -5.11 -21.03
N LYS A 186 10.56 -3.96 -21.64
CA LYS A 186 11.08 -3.56 -22.96
C LYS A 186 12.53 -3.07 -22.92
N PHE A 187 13.12 -2.85 -21.73
CA PHE A 187 14.57 -2.62 -21.62
C PHE A 187 15.37 -3.85 -22.04
N LEU A 188 14.83 -5.04 -21.86
CA LEU A 188 15.46 -6.33 -22.11
C LEU A 188 15.45 -6.72 -23.61
N THR A 189 15.83 -5.80 -24.49
CA THR A 189 15.78 -6.02 -25.95
C THR A 189 17.03 -6.72 -26.50
N ALA A 190 18.17 -6.58 -25.82
CA ALA A 190 19.42 -7.19 -26.26
C ALA A 190 20.13 -7.88 -25.09
N PRO A 191 20.52 -9.16 -25.23
CA PRO A 191 21.34 -9.83 -24.24
C PRO A 191 22.74 -9.23 -24.18
N ARG A 192 23.47 -9.55 -23.13
CA ARG A 192 24.90 -9.23 -23.04
C ARG A 192 25.65 -9.96 -24.14
N THR A 193 26.51 -9.23 -24.88
CA THR A 193 27.32 -9.76 -25.97
C THR A 193 28.81 -9.66 -25.63
N PRO A 194 29.36 -10.60 -24.83
CA PRO A 194 30.78 -10.63 -24.54
C PRO A 194 31.59 -10.99 -25.80
N GLY A 195 32.87 -10.58 -25.86
CA GLY A 195 33.72 -10.78 -27.04
C GLY A 195 33.81 -12.23 -27.53
N TYR A 196 33.72 -13.21 -26.63
CA TYR A 196 33.69 -14.62 -27.03
C TYR A 196 32.40 -15.06 -27.75
N SER A 197 31.33 -14.32 -27.64
CA SER A 197 30.03 -14.67 -28.25
C SER A 197 30.06 -14.61 -29.79
N SER A 198 31.02 -13.91 -30.37
CA SER A 198 31.27 -13.88 -31.81
C SER A 198 31.86 -15.20 -32.37
N ASN A 199 32.46 -16.02 -31.51
CA ASN A 199 33.00 -17.31 -31.89
C ASN A 199 31.91 -18.40 -31.85
N PRO A 200 31.64 -19.09 -32.98
CA PRO A 200 30.60 -20.13 -33.05
C PRO A 200 30.73 -21.25 -32.00
N LYS A 201 31.98 -21.58 -31.60
CA LYS A 201 32.29 -22.58 -30.56
C LYS A 201 31.65 -22.25 -29.20
N TYR A 202 31.43 -20.96 -28.90
CA TYR A 202 30.90 -20.49 -27.62
C TYR A 202 29.43 -20.02 -27.71
N LYS A 203 28.74 -20.27 -28.83
CA LYS A 203 27.34 -19.89 -29.03
C LYS A 203 26.40 -20.48 -27.95
N HIS A 204 26.76 -21.67 -27.42
CA HIS A 204 26.03 -22.32 -26.34
C HIS A 204 26.12 -21.58 -25.00
N LEU A 205 27.08 -20.65 -24.84
CA LEU A 205 27.25 -19.79 -23.67
C LEU A 205 26.46 -18.46 -23.78
N ALA A 206 25.67 -18.29 -24.83
CA ALA A 206 24.81 -17.11 -24.96
C ALA A 206 23.90 -16.95 -23.75
N GLU A 207 23.92 -15.77 -23.15
CA GLU A 207 23.12 -15.44 -21.97
C GLU A 207 21.74 -14.95 -22.37
N ARG A 208 20.76 -15.25 -21.52
CA ARG A 208 19.43 -14.64 -21.58
C ARG A 208 19.39 -13.42 -20.67
N ASN A 209 18.55 -12.47 -21.01
CA ASN A 209 18.22 -11.36 -20.12
C ASN A 209 17.50 -11.86 -18.86
N CYS A 210 17.65 -11.13 -17.74
CA CYS A 210 17.12 -11.56 -16.46
C CYS A 210 16.09 -10.55 -15.93
N GLU A 211 15.06 -11.10 -15.29
CA GLU A 211 14.03 -10.33 -14.56
C GLU A 211 14.07 -10.75 -13.07
N ILE A 212 14.20 -9.78 -12.19
CA ILE A 212 14.20 -10.00 -10.73
C ILE A 212 13.10 -9.15 -10.12
N TYR A 213 12.22 -9.77 -9.35
CA TYR A 213 11.10 -9.13 -8.66
C TYR A 213 11.22 -9.36 -7.16
N MET A 214 11.11 -8.28 -6.38
CA MET A 214 11.18 -8.34 -4.92
C MET A 214 10.03 -7.56 -4.31
N SER A 215 9.40 -8.11 -3.26
CA SER A 215 8.38 -7.42 -2.48
C SER A 215 8.08 -8.18 -1.18
N SER A 216 7.28 -7.59 -0.30
CA SER A 216 6.48 -8.34 0.67
C SER A 216 5.28 -8.99 -0.02
N ALA A 217 4.56 -9.89 0.67
CA ALA A 217 3.31 -10.44 0.21
C ALA A 217 2.19 -9.37 0.23
N TRP A 218 1.07 -9.67 -0.43
CA TRP A 218 -0.07 -8.77 -0.55
C TRP A 218 -1.38 -9.56 -0.64
N PHE A 219 -2.45 -8.94 -1.17
CA PHE A 219 -3.72 -9.62 -1.37
C PHE A 219 -3.68 -10.61 -2.54
N THR A 220 -4.36 -11.76 -2.39
CA THR A 220 -4.44 -12.81 -3.43
C THR A 220 -5.20 -12.37 -4.68
N SER A 221 -6.10 -11.39 -4.56
CA SER A 221 -6.80 -10.74 -5.67
C SER A 221 -5.90 -9.81 -6.49
N HIS A 222 -4.77 -9.35 -5.92
CA HIS A 222 -3.86 -8.46 -6.61
C HIS A 222 -3.07 -9.20 -7.71
N TRP A 223 -2.78 -8.51 -8.82
CA TRP A 223 -2.05 -9.07 -9.96
C TRP A 223 -0.69 -9.70 -9.61
N SER A 224 -0.04 -9.20 -8.55
CA SER A 224 1.26 -9.72 -8.08
C SER A 224 1.18 -11.17 -7.61
N TYR A 225 0.05 -11.60 -7.05
CA TYR A 225 -0.18 -13.00 -6.69
C TYR A 225 -0.33 -13.90 -7.91
N ALA A 226 -1.06 -13.45 -8.93
CA ALA A 226 -1.16 -14.18 -10.19
C ALA A 226 0.23 -14.35 -10.84
N LYS A 227 1.08 -13.31 -10.75
CA LYS A 227 2.47 -13.37 -11.22
C LYS A 227 3.30 -14.37 -10.41
N LEU A 228 3.17 -14.40 -9.08
CA LEU A 228 3.83 -15.41 -8.23
C LEU A 228 3.43 -16.83 -8.62
N LYS A 229 2.12 -17.09 -8.79
CA LYS A 229 1.63 -18.42 -9.24
C LYS A 229 2.24 -18.82 -10.57
N ALA A 230 2.33 -17.90 -11.52
CA ALA A 230 2.97 -18.16 -12.81
C ALA A 230 4.47 -18.46 -12.67
N TYR A 231 5.18 -17.77 -11.77
CA TYR A 231 6.58 -18.06 -11.46
C TYR A 231 6.75 -19.43 -10.82
N PHE A 232 5.88 -19.79 -9.89
CA PHE A 232 5.90 -21.11 -9.24
C PHE A 232 5.67 -22.24 -10.24
N VAL A 233 4.66 -22.13 -11.11
CA VAL A 233 4.40 -23.12 -12.17
C VAL A 233 5.60 -23.24 -13.12
N ASN A 234 6.19 -22.12 -13.54
CA ASN A 234 7.36 -22.14 -14.41
C ASN A 234 8.63 -22.66 -13.71
N MET A 235 8.74 -22.55 -12.38
CA MET A 235 9.85 -23.12 -11.60
C MET A 235 9.84 -24.65 -11.59
N LEU A 236 8.65 -25.26 -11.76
CA LEU A 236 8.49 -26.72 -11.85
C LEU A 236 8.79 -27.27 -13.26
N ASP A 237 9.05 -26.42 -14.23
CA ASP A 237 9.39 -26.78 -15.60
C ASP A 237 10.91 -26.78 -15.78
N ASP A 238 11.51 -27.95 -15.90
CA ASP A 238 12.97 -28.16 -16.00
C ASP A 238 13.61 -27.46 -17.23
N THR A 239 12.80 -27.10 -18.22
CA THR A 239 13.28 -26.38 -19.42
C THR A 239 13.46 -24.88 -19.17
N LYS A 240 12.95 -24.38 -18.04
CA LYS A 240 12.95 -22.97 -17.68
C LYS A 240 13.84 -22.71 -16.46
N LYS A 241 14.40 -21.50 -16.40
CA LYS A 241 15.26 -21.06 -15.30
C LYS A 241 14.52 -20.04 -14.42
N TYR A 242 13.42 -20.48 -13.83
CA TYR A 242 12.63 -19.72 -12.89
C TYR A 242 12.95 -20.13 -11.46
N PHE A 243 12.89 -19.17 -10.55
CA PHE A 243 12.95 -19.41 -9.12
C PHE A 243 12.07 -18.42 -8.39
N CYS A 244 11.30 -18.90 -7.42
CA CYS A 244 10.57 -18.04 -6.49
C CYS A 244 10.65 -18.61 -5.07
N CYS A 245 10.69 -17.72 -4.08
CA CYS A 245 10.69 -18.12 -2.66
C CYS A 245 9.97 -17.10 -1.79
N GLY A 246 9.48 -17.59 -0.64
CA GLY A 246 8.94 -16.81 0.45
C GLY A 246 9.79 -16.97 1.70
N LEU A 247 10.18 -15.85 2.36
CA LEU A 247 10.99 -15.88 3.58
C LEU A 247 10.30 -15.03 4.67
N PRO A 248 9.73 -15.69 5.69
CA PRO A 248 9.08 -15.02 6.80
C PRO A 248 10.08 -14.47 7.82
N TYR A 249 9.61 -13.55 8.67
CA TYR A 249 10.41 -12.87 9.69
C TYR A 249 11.09 -13.80 10.69
N GLN A 250 10.52 -14.99 10.94
CA GLN A 250 11.12 -15.99 11.84
C GLN A 250 12.54 -16.39 11.39
N LEU A 251 12.77 -16.45 10.07
CA LEU A 251 14.10 -16.68 9.54
C LEU A 251 15.03 -15.50 9.81
N ALA A 252 14.54 -14.27 9.64
CA ALA A 252 15.32 -13.06 9.93
C ALA A 252 15.71 -12.97 11.42
N ILE A 253 14.81 -13.32 12.33
CA ILE A 253 15.09 -13.43 13.78
C ILE A 253 16.14 -14.51 14.05
N LYS A 254 15.95 -15.72 13.50
CA LYS A 254 16.89 -16.84 13.68
C LYS A 254 18.30 -16.49 13.24
N GLU A 255 18.43 -15.74 12.17
CA GLU A 255 19.72 -15.35 11.61
C GLU A 255 20.29 -14.05 12.22
N GLY A 256 19.58 -13.44 13.18
CA GLY A 256 20.01 -12.23 13.89
C GLY A 256 19.98 -10.96 13.03
N LEU A 257 19.10 -10.91 12.03
CA LEU A 257 18.85 -9.73 11.20
C LEU A 257 17.72 -8.85 11.75
N LEU A 258 16.85 -9.44 12.56
CA LEU A 258 15.71 -8.78 13.17
C LEU A 258 15.65 -9.14 14.66
N SER A 259 15.36 -8.15 15.52
CA SER A 259 15.19 -8.38 16.96
C SER A 259 13.86 -9.05 17.25
N ARG A 260 13.88 -10.11 18.06
CA ARG A 260 12.67 -10.77 18.54
C ARG A 260 11.84 -9.81 19.41
N SER A 261 12.48 -9.07 20.32
CA SER A 261 11.78 -8.13 21.19
C SER A 261 11.06 -7.03 20.40
N GLN A 262 11.70 -6.47 19.37
CA GLN A 262 11.05 -5.49 18.49
C GLN A 262 9.77 -6.02 17.85
N VAL A 263 9.76 -7.28 17.43
CA VAL A 263 8.57 -7.91 16.83
C VAL A 263 7.50 -8.18 17.89
N GLU A 264 7.89 -8.61 19.08
CA GLU A 264 6.98 -8.84 20.20
C GLU A 264 6.38 -7.52 20.70
N ASP A 265 7.15 -6.43 20.72
CA ASP A 265 6.69 -5.08 21.07
C ASP A 265 5.65 -4.59 20.03
N GLU A 266 5.94 -4.69 18.72
CA GLU A 266 5.00 -4.34 17.64
C GLU A 266 3.69 -5.14 17.75
N MET A 267 3.77 -6.45 18.04
CA MET A 267 2.59 -7.30 18.19
C MET A 267 1.75 -6.98 19.43
N SER A 268 2.31 -6.28 20.40
CA SER A 268 1.63 -5.86 21.65
C SER A 268 1.01 -4.47 21.58
N GLU A 269 1.24 -3.71 20.50
CA GLU A 269 0.68 -2.38 20.32
C GLU A 269 -0.85 -2.43 20.14
N ALA A 270 -1.54 -1.41 20.65
CA ALA A 270 -3.00 -1.36 20.64
C ALA A 270 -3.59 -1.27 19.22
N ASP A 271 -2.84 -0.70 18.28
CA ASP A 271 -3.20 -0.55 16.87
C ASP A 271 -2.59 -1.64 15.95
N PHE A 272 -2.09 -2.74 16.54
CA PHE A 272 -1.55 -3.87 15.79
C PHE A 272 -2.54 -4.44 14.80
N ASP A 273 -2.15 -4.46 13.51
CA ASP A 273 -2.93 -5.11 12.44
C ASP A 273 -2.35 -6.51 12.11
N PRO A 274 -2.96 -7.59 12.58
CA PRO A 274 -2.49 -8.95 12.31
C PRO A 274 -2.44 -9.30 10.82
N THR A 275 -3.32 -8.72 9.99
CA THR A 275 -3.37 -8.98 8.56
C THR A 275 -2.20 -8.33 7.83
N SER A 276 -1.98 -7.05 8.09
CA SER A 276 -0.82 -6.33 7.56
C SER A 276 0.48 -6.98 8.00
N PHE A 277 0.59 -7.35 9.28
CA PHE A 277 1.75 -8.04 9.82
C PHE A 277 2.03 -9.38 9.11
N LYS A 278 1.02 -10.21 8.88
CA LYS A 278 1.17 -11.47 8.13
C LYS A 278 1.67 -11.23 6.71
N MET A 279 1.16 -10.21 6.03
CA MET A 279 1.61 -9.87 4.67
C MET A 279 3.04 -9.31 4.66
N GLU A 280 3.33 -8.33 5.53
CA GLU A 280 4.60 -7.59 5.53
C GLU A 280 5.75 -8.38 6.18
N MET A 281 5.45 -9.12 7.25
CA MET A 281 6.42 -9.85 8.06
C MET A 281 6.35 -11.36 7.84
N GLY A 282 5.14 -11.92 7.70
CA GLY A 282 4.94 -13.37 7.50
C GLY A 282 5.27 -13.86 6.10
N ALA A 283 5.37 -12.97 5.11
CA ALA A 283 5.41 -13.31 3.68
C ALA A 283 4.20 -14.17 3.24
N GLU A 284 3.06 -13.98 3.92
CA GLU A 284 1.82 -14.69 3.69
C GLU A 284 0.90 -13.87 2.80
N TRP A 285 0.36 -14.50 1.76
CA TRP A 285 -0.63 -13.86 0.89
C TRP A 285 -2.00 -13.93 1.52
N TYR A 286 -2.66 -12.80 1.56
CA TYR A 286 -3.97 -12.68 2.18
C TYR A 286 -5.07 -12.61 1.12
N GLY A 287 -6.08 -13.47 1.23
CA GLY A 287 -7.21 -13.53 0.28
C GLY A 287 -8.54 -13.26 0.95
N ASP A 288 -9.55 -12.95 0.13
CA ASP A 288 -10.93 -12.98 0.58
C ASP A 288 -11.21 -14.34 1.20
N THR A 289 -11.82 -14.32 2.37
CA THR A 289 -12.25 -15.57 3.01
C THR A 289 -13.37 -16.18 2.16
N ASP A 290 -13.36 -17.50 2.00
CA ASP A 290 -14.53 -18.20 1.49
C ASP A 290 -15.74 -17.83 2.37
N GLY A 291 -16.70 -17.11 1.80
CA GLY A 291 -17.85 -16.57 2.54
C GLY A 291 -17.73 -15.12 3.00
N ALA A 292 -16.65 -14.38 2.67
CA ALA A 292 -16.55 -12.95 2.93
C ALA A 292 -17.74 -12.21 2.29
N PHE A 293 -18.37 -11.33 3.06
CA PHE A 293 -19.52 -10.55 2.58
C PHE A 293 -19.09 -9.43 1.64
N PHE A 294 -17.96 -8.80 1.92
CA PHE A 294 -17.36 -7.75 1.09
C PHE A 294 -16.13 -8.30 0.35
N LYS A 295 -16.06 -8.03 -0.96
CA LYS A 295 -14.95 -8.48 -1.80
C LYS A 295 -13.91 -7.39 -1.98
N PHE A 296 -12.63 -7.75 -1.89
CA PHE A 296 -11.53 -6.81 -2.10
C PHE A 296 -11.60 -6.17 -3.51
N ASP A 297 -11.99 -6.95 -4.51
CA ASP A 297 -12.10 -6.49 -5.90
C ASP A 297 -13.18 -5.42 -6.10
N ASP A 298 -14.22 -5.41 -5.26
CA ASP A 298 -15.26 -4.36 -5.27
C ASP A 298 -14.76 -3.08 -4.56
N ILE A 299 -13.91 -3.21 -3.54
CA ILE A 299 -13.46 -2.11 -2.68
C ILE A 299 -12.19 -1.43 -3.22
N SER A 300 -11.19 -2.19 -3.63
CA SER A 300 -9.87 -1.68 -4.03
C SER A 300 -9.94 -0.61 -5.14
N PRO A 301 -10.78 -0.74 -6.20
CA PRO A 301 -10.92 0.28 -7.24
C PRO A 301 -11.54 1.58 -6.74
N ARG A 302 -12.05 1.62 -5.51
CA ARG A 302 -12.66 2.80 -4.88
C ARG A 302 -11.67 3.69 -4.14
N ARG A 303 -10.41 3.29 -4.02
CA ARG A 303 -9.33 4.11 -3.47
C ARG A 303 -8.91 5.21 -4.47
N LYS A 304 -9.70 6.29 -4.52
CA LYS A 304 -9.55 7.37 -5.52
C LYS A 304 -9.26 8.74 -4.91
N ILE A 305 -9.59 8.93 -3.62
CA ILE A 305 -9.48 10.23 -2.97
C ILE A 305 -8.03 10.48 -2.60
N LYS A 306 -7.46 11.53 -3.15
CA LYS A 306 -6.06 11.92 -2.93
C LYS A 306 -5.86 12.84 -1.72
N SER A 307 -6.86 13.66 -1.40
CA SER A 307 -6.79 14.64 -0.31
C SER A 307 -7.70 14.22 0.84
N ALA A 308 -7.11 13.87 1.97
CA ALA A 308 -7.82 13.58 3.21
C ALA A 308 -8.15 14.86 3.99
N PHE A 309 -9.08 14.76 4.93
CA PHE A 309 -9.07 15.64 6.07
C PHE A 309 -8.00 15.14 7.05
N TYR A 310 -7.42 16.05 7.81
CA TYR A 310 -6.34 15.74 8.76
C TYR A 310 -6.86 15.89 10.20
N PRO A 311 -6.18 15.34 11.21
CA PRO A 311 -6.48 15.60 12.61
C PRO A 311 -6.55 17.11 12.91
N LEU A 312 -7.44 17.51 13.82
CA LEU A 312 -7.66 18.93 14.16
C LEU A 312 -6.40 19.61 14.68
N GLU A 313 -5.52 18.88 15.37
CA GLU A 313 -4.23 19.35 15.85
C GLU A 313 -3.36 19.87 14.69
N ILE A 314 -3.37 19.19 13.55
CA ILE A 314 -2.63 19.58 12.34
C ILE A 314 -3.21 20.86 11.74
N TYR A 315 -4.55 20.99 11.68
CA TYR A 315 -5.18 22.21 11.19
C TYR A 315 -4.83 23.42 12.05
N ASN A 316 -4.80 23.23 13.36
CA ASN A 316 -4.54 24.31 14.31
C ASN A 316 -3.04 24.70 14.38
N SER A 317 -2.14 23.70 14.47
CA SER A 317 -0.69 23.96 14.59
C SER A 317 -0.08 24.58 13.34
N HIS A 318 -0.60 24.23 12.16
CA HIS A 318 -0.07 24.72 10.88
C HIS A 318 -0.98 25.73 10.17
N GLN A 319 -2.04 26.23 10.84
CA GLN A 319 -3.02 27.19 10.32
C GLN A 319 -3.58 26.77 8.94
N LEU A 320 -3.77 25.47 8.76
CA LEU A 320 -4.39 24.94 7.57
C LEU A 320 -5.90 25.18 7.62
N LYS A 321 -6.52 25.43 6.46
CA LYS A 321 -7.96 25.64 6.38
C LYS A 321 -8.69 24.31 6.12
N ILE A 322 -9.65 23.99 6.97
CA ILE A 322 -10.59 22.89 6.71
C ILE A 322 -11.40 23.24 5.45
N PRO A 323 -11.54 22.32 4.48
CA PRO A 323 -12.27 22.59 3.25
C PRO A 323 -13.69 23.06 3.51
N ASP A 324 -14.11 24.12 2.79
CA ASP A 324 -15.47 24.60 2.85
C ASP A 324 -16.44 23.58 2.20
N LEU A 325 -17.71 23.65 2.56
CA LEU A 325 -18.74 22.84 1.92
C LEU A 325 -18.91 23.26 0.45
N VAL A 326 -19.00 22.28 -0.44
CA VAL A 326 -19.44 22.55 -1.81
C VAL A 326 -20.96 22.67 -1.87
N PRO A 327 -21.54 23.30 -2.89
CA PRO A 327 -22.98 23.47 -2.99
C PRO A 327 -23.72 22.13 -2.88
N ASN A 328 -24.70 22.07 -1.98
CA ASN A 328 -25.52 20.88 -1.67
C ASN A 328 -24.72 19.66 -1.15
N GLU A 329 -23.50 19.81 -0.73
CA GLU A 329 -22.78 18.76 0.02
C GLU A 329 -23.51 18.45 1.33
N ARG A 330 -23.61 17.15 1.65
CA ARG A 330 -23.97 16.70 2.99
C ARG A 330 -22.72 16.09 3.62
N ARG A 331 -22.18 16.77 4.63
CA ARG A 331 -21.02 16.28 5.36
C ARG A 331 -21.50 15.58 6.62
N ILE A 332 -21.46 14.26 6.58
CA ILE A 332 -22.03 13.38 7.60
C ILE A 332 -20.92 12.90 8.52
N LEU A 333 -21.03 13.21 9.81
CA LEU A 333 -20.24 12.58 10.86
C LEU A 333 -21.01 11.36 11.36
N SER A 334 -20.44 10.16 11.25
CA SER A 334 -21.03 8.93 11.81
C SER A 334 -20.17 8.37 12.93
N VAL A 335 -20.81 7.98 14.02
CA VAL A 335 -20.15 7.53 15.25
C VAL A 335 -20.70 6.18 15.66
N ASP A 336 -19.81 5.17 15.71
CA ASP A 336 -20.09 3.91 16.41
C ASP A 336 -19.52 4.00 17.83
N VAL A 337 -20.39 3.78 18.82
CA VAL A 337 -20.08 4.06 20.23
C VAL A 337 -19.59 2.80 20.91
N ALA A 338 -18.33 2.83 21.34
CA ALA A 338 -17.79 1.85 22.28
C ALA A 338 -17.17 2.58 23.47
N LEU A 339 -17.63 2.24 24.67
CA LEU A 339 -17.21 2.87 25.92
C LEU A 339 -16.57 1.82 26.83
N LEU A 340 -15.48 2.20 27.51
CA LEU A 340 -14.79 1.48 28.59
C LEU A 340 -14.44 -0.01 28.32
N ALA A 341 -13.18 -0.27 28.33
CA ALA A 341 -12.56 -1.58 28.17
C ALA A 341 -13.16 -2.64 29.11
N SER A 342 -13.77 -3.67 28.55
CA SER A 342 -14.07 -4.91 29.26
C SER A 342 -12.78 -5.71 29.46
N LYS A 343 -12.45 -6.08 30.70
CA LYS A 343 -11.23 -6.83 31.06
C LYS A 343 -11.13 -8.24 30.41
N LYS A 344 -12.08 -8.68 29.59
CA LYS A 344 -12.18 -10.06 29.13
C LYS A 344 -12.07 -10.29 27.62
N HIS A 345 -12.22 -9.30 26.75
CA HIS A 345 -12.09 -9.44 25.29
C HIS A 345 -11.48 -8.19 24.68
N ASN A 346 -10.86 -8.33 23.49
CA ASN A 346 -10.33 -7.22 22.69
C ASN A 346 -11.30 -6.04 22.70
N ASN A 347 -10.82 -4.90 23.19
CA ASN A 347 -11.64 -3.72 23.44
C ASN A 347 -12.29 -3.27 22.12
N ASP A 348 -13.62 -3.14 22.12
CA ASP A 348 -14.31 -2.41 21.06
C ASP A 348 -13.81 -0.96 21.08
N ALA A 349 -13.61 -0.37 19.92
CA ALA A 349 -13.17 1.01 19.78
C ALA A 349 -14.30 1.88 19.22
N ALA A 350 -14.45 3.09 19.76
CA ALA A 350 -15.32 4.07 19.14
C ALA A 350 -14.73 4.48 17.78
N ALA A 351 -15.54 4.41 16.73
CA ALA A 351 -15.12 4.77 15.38
C ALA A 351 -15.93 5.98 14.88
N LEU A 352 -15.20 6.99 14.38
CA LEU A 352 -15.77 8.23 13.87
C LEU A 352 -15.37 8.42 12.41
N PHE A 353 -16.34 8.69 11.55
CA PHE A 353 -16.17 8.86 10.10
C PHE A 353 -16.72 10.19 9.63
N ILE A 354 -15.98 10.86 8.75
CA ILE A 354 -16.49 12.01 8.02
C ILE A 354 -16.69 11.60 6.56
N ASN A 355 -17.96 11.60 6.15
CA ASN A 355 -18.39 11.32 4.79
C ASN A 355 -18.77 12.64 4.11
N SER A 356 -18.00 13.05 3.11
CA SER A 356 -18.36 14.14 2.22
C SER A 356 -19.23 13.59 1.09
N CYS A 357 -20.55 13.73 1.23
CA CYS A 357 -21.51 13.24 0.26
C CYS A 357 -21.81 14.33 -0.77
N ILE A 358 -21.32 14.12 -1.98
CA ILE A 358 -21.44 15.06 -3.11
C ILE A 358 -22.63 14.66 -3.97
N PRO A 359 -23.58 15.59 -4.27
CA PRO A 359 -24.74 15.27 -5.09
C PRO A 359 -24.33 14.99 -6.54
N THR A 360 -25.03 14.03 -7.16
CA THR A 360 -24.93 13.74 -8.59
C THR A 360 -26.06 14.41 -9.36
N GLU A 361 -25.95 14.43 -10.69
CA GLU A 361 -27.02 14.93 -11.60
C GLU A 361 -28.33 14.13 -11.49
N HIS A 362 -28.27 12.89 -11.01
CA HIS A 362 -29.42 11.99 -10.84
C HIS A 362 -30.06 12.04 -9.45
N ASN A 363 -29.83 13.12 -8.68
CA ASN A 363 -30.30 13.28 -7.30
C ASN A 363 -29.85 12.19 -6.31
N ASP A 364 -28.80 11.46 -6.63
CA ASP A 364 -28.08 10.57 -5.71
C ASP A 364 -26.86 11.28 -5.12
N TYR A 365 -26.13 10.61 -4.23
CA TYR A 365 -24.90 11.08 -3.65
C TYR A 365 -23.75 10.11 -3.91
N ILE A 366 -22.57 10.64 -4.20
CA ILE A 366 -21.30 9.92 -4.07
C ILE A 366 -20.76 10.20 -2.68
N SER A 367 -20.57 9.16 -1.88
CA SER A 367 -20.02 9.22 -0.53
C SER A 367 -18.51 9.13 -0.58
N ASN A 368 -17.81 10.22 -0.29
CA ASN A 368 -16.36 10.27 -0.19
C ASN A 368 -15.96 10.17 1.28
N ILE A 369 -15.29 9.10 1.66
CA ILE A 369 -14.78 8.91 3.01
C ILE A 369 -13.47 9.69 3.12
N VAL A 370 -13.52 10.86 3.76
CA VAL A 370 -12.40 11.81 3.80
C VAL A 370 -11.63 11.79 5.10
N TYR A 371 -12.21 11.23 6.18
CA TYR A 371 -11.56 11.08 7.48
C TYR A 371 -12.09 9.89 8.25
N ILE A 372 -11.21 9.20 8.93
CA ILE A 372 -11.52 8.09 9.84
C ILE A 372 -10.65 8.24 11.09
N GLU A 373 -11.27 8.10 12.24
CA GLU A 373 -10.62 8.14 13.54
C GLU A 373 -11.18 7.02 14.43
N SER A 374 -10.36 6.45 15.29
CA SER A 374 -10.77 5.35 16.18
C SER A 374 -10.09 5.47 17.51
N HIS A 375 -10.85 5.37 18.61
CA HIS A 375 -10.38 5.54 19.97
C HIS A 375 -10.84 4.41 20.88
N GLU A 376 -9.97 3.95 21.75
CA GLU A 376 -10.24 2.94 22.77
C GLU A 376 -10.38 3.57 24.16
N GLY A 377 -11.25 2.98 24.99
CA GLY A 377 -11.32 3.30 26.41
C GLY A 377 -11.82 4.70 26.77
N MET A 378 -12.51 5.39 25.84
CA MET A 378 -13.09 6.71 26.11
C MET A 378 -14.27 6.61 27.07
N THR A 379 -14.44 7.64 27.88
CA THR A 379 -15.67 7.86 28.67
C THR A 379 -16.77 8.46 27.78
N THR A 380 -18.01 8.42 28.26
CA THR A 380 -19.16 9.02 27.57
C THR A 380 -18.95 10.51 27.28
N ASP A 381 -18.39 11.23 28.25
CA ASP A 381 -18.20 12.68 28.16
C ASP A 381 -17.05 13.03 27.20
N GLU A 382 -15.97 12.26 27.22
CA GLU A 382 -14.85 12.43 26.29
C GLU A 382 -15.28 12.18 24.85
N LEU A 383 -16.00 11.08 24.59
CA LEU A 383 -16.52 10.78 23.26
C LEU A 383 -17.59 11.80 22.80
N GLY A 384 -18.45 12.24 23.74
CA GLY A 384 -19.43 13.28 23.47
C GLY A 384 -18.78 14.60 23.09
N LEU A 385 -17.77 15.05 23.83
CA LEU A 385 -17.02 16.28 23.54
C LEU A 385 -16.28 16.17 22.20
N LEU A 386 -15.60 15.04 21.95
CA LEU A 386 -14.91 14.79 20.67
C LEU A 386 -15.91 14.82 19.52
N THR A 387 -17.07 14.21 19.66
CA THR A 387 -18.14 14.22 18.65
C THR A 387 -18.60 15.64 18.33
N MET A 388 -18.85 16.48 19.33
CA MET A 388 -19.22 17.89 19.13
C MET A 388 -18.08 18.68 18.48
N ARG A 389 -16.85 18.50 18.97
CA ARG A 389 -15.66 19.11 18.40
C ARG A 389 -15.55 18.81 16.91
N MET A 390 -15.62 17.53 16.53
CA MET A 390 -15.53 17.10 15.13
C MET A 390 -16.71 17.66 14.31
N PHE A 391 -17.94 17.60 14.83
CA PHE A 391 -19.11 18.11 14.12
C PHE A 391 -18.96 19.58 13.73
N TYR A 392 -18.60 20.43 14.67
CA TYR A 392 -18.47 21.87 14.44
C TYR A 392 -17.21 22.24 13.66
N GLN A 393 -16.07 21.70 14.03
CA GLN A 393 -14.78 22.07 13.41
C GLN A 393 -14.69 21.62 11.94
N TYR A 394 -15.13 20.39 11.65
CA TYR A 394 -15.14 19.92 10.26
C TYR A 394 -16.38 20.40 9.47
N LYS A 395 -17.20 21.26 10.03
CA LYS A 395 -18.41 21.84 9.38
C LYS A 395 -19.37 20.74 8.90
N CYS A 396 -19.65 19.76 9.74
CA CYS A 396 -20.60 18.70 9.42
C CYS A 396 -22.04 19.24 9.36
N THR A 397 -22.86 18.66 8.50
CA THR A 397 -24.27 19.01 8.31
C THR A 397 -25.20 18.05 9.02
N ASP A 398 -24.73 16.82 9.24
CA ASP A 398 -25.48 15.72 9.83
C ASP A 398 -24.59 14.93 10.77
N LEU A 399 -25.17 14.43 11.86
CA LEU A 399 -24.54 13.53 12.82
C LEU A 399 -25.35 12.25 12.91
N VAL A 400 -24.72 11.11 12.69
CA VAL A 400 -25.33 9.77 12.79
C VAL A 400 -24.79 9.08 14.04
N LEU A 401 -25.68 8.66 14.93
CA LEU A 401 -25.32 8.06 16.21
C LEU A 401 -26.21 6.84 16.50
N ASP A 402 -25.59 5.70 16.84
CA ASP A 402 -26.35 4.59 17.43
C ASP A 402 -26.73 4.95 18.87
N THR A 403 -28.02 5.16 19.09
CA THR A 403 -28.56 5.54 20.38
C THR A 403 -29.02 4.33 21.22
N ASN A 404 -28.69 3.11 20.82
CA ASN A 404 -28.89 1.92 21.66
C ASN A 404 -27.81 1.80 22.75
N GLY A 405 -28.23 1.31 23.92
CA GLY A 405 -27.29 0.98 24.98
C GLY A 405 -26.41 2.16 25.41
N GLN A 406 -25.11 2.05 25.19
CA GLN A 406 -24.12 3.06 25.62
C GLN A 406 -24.24 4.38 24.85
N GLY A 407 -24.69 4.34 23.60
CA GLY A 407 -24.81 5.55 22.77
C GLY A 407 -25.84 6.55 23.26
N ILE A 408 -26.80 6.14 24.09
CA ILE A 408 -27.78 7.07 24.67
C ILE A 408 -27.09 8.06 25.64
N GLY A 409 -26.03 7.65 26.33
CA GLY A 409 -25.26 8.53 27.20
C GLY A 409 -24.54 9.63 26.40
N VAL A 410 -23.91 9.26 25.27
CA VAL A 410 -23.29 10.22 24.35
C VAL A 410 -24.34 11.18 23.79
N TYR A 411 -25.52 10.67 23.41
CA TYR A 411 -26.64 11.49 22.97
C TYR A 411 -27.04 12.51 24.03
N ASP A 412 -27.24 12.06 25.31
CA ASP A 412 -27.64 12.93 26.43
C ASP A 412 -26.59 14.00 26.78
N TYR A 413 -25.33 13.78 26.40
CA TYR A 413 -24.27 14.76 26.54
C TYR A 413 -24.36 15.84 25.44
N ILE A 414 -24.48 15.45 24.16
CA ILE A 414 -24.41 16.37 23.02
C ILE A 414 -25.68 17.20 22.80
N ILE A 415 -26.80 16.83 23.44
CA ILE A 415 -28.05 17.65 23.40
C ILE A 415 -28.01 18.83 24.38
N LYS A 416 -26.89 19.08 25.03
CA LYS A 416 -26.62 20.22 25.93
C LYS A 416 -25.43 21.01 25.37
N PRO A 417 -25.37 22.34 25.62
CA PRO A 417 -24.17 23.09 25.31
C PRO A 417 -22.97 22.56 26.09
N GLN A 418 -21.81 22.43 25.45
CA GLN A 418 -20.61 21.91 26.06
C GLN A 418 -19.43 22.86 25.89
N TYR A 419 -18.69 23.09 26.97
CA TYR A 419 -17.48 23.89 26.94
C TYR A 419 -16.26 23.00 26.72
N ASP A 420 -15.51 23.27 25.67
CA ASP A 420 -14.25 22.61 25.35
C ASP A 420 -13.08 23.44 25.91
N ALA A 421 -12.51 22.98 27.02
CA ALA A 421 -11.43 23.69 27.69
C ALA A 421 -10.12 23.70 26.87
N GLU A 422 -9.90 22.72 26.02
CA GLU A 422 -8.72 22.62 25.17
C GLU A 422 -8.71 23.70 24.06
N TYR A 423 -9.89 23.98 23.49
CA TYR A 423 -10.04 24.94 22.41
C TYR A 423 -10.62 26.29 22.87
N GLY A 424 -11.07 26.39 24.14
CA GLY A 424 -11.71 27.60 24.67
C GLY A 424 -13.04 27.94 23.99
N ILE A 425 -13.74 26.95 23.43
CA ILE A 425 -14.97 27.13 22.63
C ILE A 425 -16.14 26.47 23.35
N THR A 426 -17.29 27.12 23.32
CA THR A 426 -18.57 26.50 23.73
C THR A 426 -19.32 26.06 22.47
N TYR A 427 -19.60 24.78 22.37
CA TYR A 427 -20.43 24.21 21.32
C TYR A 427 -21.91 24.25 21.72
N ASP A 428 -22.77 24.69 20.82
CA ASP A 428 -24.20 24.70 21.03
C ASP A 428 -24.81 23.28 21.04
N ALA A 429 -25.94 23.12 21.69
CA ALA A 429 -26.67 21.85 21.74
C ALA A 429 -27.13 21.39 20.34
N LEU A 430 -27.05 20.09 20.09
CA LEU A 430 -27.60 19.45 18.91
C LEU A 430 -28.89 18.71 19.27
N SER A 431 -29.77 18.46 18.31
CA SER A 431 -31.06 17.78 18.53
C SER A 431 -31.33 16.74 17.44
N CYS A 432 -32.22 15.80 17.75
CA CYS A 432 -32.61 14.74 16.83
C CYS A 432 -33.53 15.28 15.71
N CYS A 433 -33.36 14.77 14.49
CA CYS A 433 -34.14 15.15 13.31
C CYS A 433 -35.08 14.06 12.80
N ASN A 434 -34.93 12.80 13.25
CA ASN A 434 -35.67 11.66 12.70
C ASN A 434 -36.48 10.85 13.73
N ASP A 435 -36.39 11.15 15.02
CA ASP A 435 -37.13 10.48 16.09
C ASP A 435 -37.64 11.55 17.08
N GLU A 436 -38.96 11.69 17.20
CA GLU A 436 -39.62 12.71 18.06
C GLU A 436 -39.31 12.46 19.54
N VAL A 437 -39.30 11.19 19.98
CA VAL A 437 -39.03 10.84 21.38
C VAL A 437 -37.61 11.24 21.77
N MET A 438 -36.68 11.06 20.84
CA MET A 438 -35.28 11.49 21.03
C MET A 438 -35.14 13.02 20.96
N ALA A 439 -35.87 13.67 20.07
CA ALA A 439 -35.87 15.14 19.97
C ALA A 439 -36.42 15.80 21.26
N ASP A 440 -37.45 15.22 21.88
CA ASP A 440 -38.07 15.72 23.13
C ASP A 440 -37.15 15.63 24.35
N ARG A 441 -36.07 14.83 24.30
CA ARG A 441 -35.04 14.81 25.35
C ARG A 441 -34.21 16.11 25.35
N CYS A 442 -34.06 16.78 24.20
CA CYS A 442 -33.40 18.06 24.11
C CYS A 442 -34.33 19.19 24.57
N LYS A 443 -33.99 19.82 25.69
CA LYS A 443 -34.79 20.92 26.25
C LYS A 443 -34.38 22.31 25.75
N ILE A 444 -33.35 22.37 24.89
CA ILE A 444 -32.85 23.63 24.32
C ILE A 444 -33.67 23.99 23.09
N LYS A 445 -34.39 25.10 23.14
CA LYS A 445 -35.38 25.50 22.10
C LYS A 445 -34.78 25.74 20.72
N ASN A 446 -33.51 26.18 20.64
CA ASN A 446 -32.84 26.53 19.37
C ASN A 446 -31.78 25.53 18.98
N ALA A 447 -31.77 24.31 19.55
CA ALA A 447 -30.81 23.26 19.19
C ALA A 447 -30.97 22.87 17.73
N GLN A 448 -29.87 22.72 17.02
CA GLN A 448 -29.83 22.32 15.62
C GLN A 448 -30.35 20.88 15.46
N LYS A 449 -31.38 20.66 14.65
CA LYS A 449 -31.93 19.33 14.36
C LYS A 449 -31.10 18.61 13.29
N VAL A 450 -29.99 18.01 13.69
CA VAL A 450 -28.99 17.39 12.80
C VAL A 450 -28.64 15.96 13.18
N ILE A 451 -29.10 15.48 14.36
CA ILE A 451 -28.78 14.14 14.83
C ILE A 451 -29.75 13.13 14.23
N TRP A 452 -29.21 12.15 13.52
CA TRP A 452 -29.91 10.95 13.09
C TRP A 452 -29.71 9.86 14.16
N SER A 453 -30.74 9.66 14.98
CA SER A 453 -30.77 8.62 15.99
C SER A 453 -31.04 7.27 15.33
N ILE A 454 -30.07 6.36 15.41
CA ILE A 454 -30.18 5.01 14.85
C ILE A 454 -30.46 4.03 15.99
N LYS A 455 -31.37 3.09 15.73
CA LYS A 455 -31.52 1.87 16.51
C LYS A 455 -31.04 0.71 15.65
N ALA A 456 -29.86 0.20 15.95
CA ALA A 456 -29.19 -0.84 15.17
C ALA A 456 -29.92 -2.20 15.28
N THR A 457 -31.15 -2.28 14.76
CA THR A 457 -31.93 -3.52 14.69
C THR A 457 -31.33 -4.49 13.67
N SER A 458 -31.68 -5.77 13.78
CA SER A 458 -31.23 -6.81 12.81
C SER A 458 -31.61 -6.46 11.37
N GLU A 459 -32.79 -5.89 11.16
CA GLU A 459 -33.26 -5.46 9.83
C GLU A 459 -32.46 -4.25 9.32
N PHE A 460 -32.24 -3.23 10.17
CA PHE A 460 -31.45 -2.05 9.80
C PHE A 460 -30.04 -2.45 9.39
N ASN A 461 -29.38 -3.30 10.22
CA ASN A 461 -28.01 -3.78 9.97
C ASN A 461 -27.94 -4.61 8.68
N SER A 462 -28.92 -5.48 8.42
CA SER A 462 -29.00 -6.27 7.19
C SER A 462 -29.14 -5.38 5.95
N LYS A 463 -30.11 -4.45 5.96
CA LYS A 463 -30.31 -3.49 4.86
C LYS A 463 -29.09 -2.61 4.65
N GLY A 464 -28.46 -2.14 5.73
CA GLY A 464 -27.25 -1.33 5.69
C GLY A 464 -26.06 -2.08 5.09
N ALA A 465 -25.86 -3.35 5.45
CA ALA A 465 -24.81 -4.19 4.89
C ALA A 465 -24.95 -4.37 3.38
N PHE A 466 -26.16 -4.70 2.90
CA PHE A 466 -26.41 -4.81 1.45
C PHE A 466 -26.25 -3.48 0.73
N ALA A 467 -26.73 -2.39 1.32
CA ALA A 467 -26.58 -1.05 0.76
C ALA A 467 -25.09 -0.68 0.61
N LEU A 468 -24.29 -0.93 1.65
CA LEU A 468 -22.86 -0.64 1.65
C LEU A 468 -22.13 -1.48 0.58
N ARG A 469 -22.42 -2.79 0.49
CA ARG A 469 -21.86 -3.66 -0.54
C ARG A 469 -22.21 -3.18 -1.94
N SER A 470 -23.47 -2.88 -2.20
CA SER A 470 -23.92 -2.31 -3.47
C SER A 470 -23.26 -0.97 -3.78
N GLY A 471 -23.05 -0.12 -2.76
CA GLY A 471 -22.35 1.15 -2.89
C GLY A 471 -20.92 1.00 -3.39
N PHE A 472 -20.19 0.00 -2.88
CA PHE A 472 -18.85 -0.33 -3.40
C PHE A 472 -18.93 -0.87 -4.83
N GLN A 473 -19.82 -1.80 -5.11
CA GLN A 473 -19.97 -2.40 -6.45
C GLN A 473 -20.31 -1.35 -7.51
N ASN A 474 -21.24 -0.46 -7.23
CA ASN A 474 -21.72 0.56 -8.16
C ASN A 474 -20.82 1.81 -8.23
N GLY A 475 -19.83 1.95 -7.34
CA GLY A 475 -18.93 3.10 -7.33
C GLY A 475 -19.48 4.35 -6.67
N ASN A 476 -20.49 4.20 -5.82
CA ASN A 476 -21.11 5.31 -5.06
C ASN A 476 -20.31 5.65 -3.79
N ILE A 477 -19.27 4.89 -3.48
CA ILE A 477 -18.39 5.12 -2.34
C ILE A 477 -16.97 5.26 -2.86
N ASN A 478 -16.26 6.30 -2.43
CA ASN A 478 -14.85 6.48 -2.68
C ASN A 478 -14.09 6.50 -1.35
N LEU A 479 -12.91 5.92 -1.37
CA LEU A 479 -11.98 5.82 -0.25
C LEU A 479 -10.69 6.57 -0.54
N LEU A 480 -9.94 6.90 0.52
CA LEU A 480 -8.61 7.48 0.39
C LEU A 480 -7.65 6.48 -0.28
N ILE A 481 -6.71 7.01 -1.06
CA ILE A 481 -5.62 6.22 -1.67
C ILE A 481 -4.78 5.53 -0.60
N SER A 482 -3.86 4.65 -1.02
CA SER A 482 -2.99 3.94 -0.08
C SER A 482 -2.03 4.89 0.64
N GLU A 483 -1.77 4.63 1.91
CA GLU A 483 -0.75 5.31 2.71
C GLU A 483 0.65 5.22 2.10
N PHE A 484 0.89 4.19 1.29
CA PHE A 484 2.14 4.03 0.54
C PHE A 484 2.26 4.97 -0.66
N GLU A 485 1.12 5.40 -1.23
CA GLU A 485 1.07 6.30 -2.39
C GLU A 485 1.06 7.78 -1.99
N VAL A 486 0.72 8.06 -0.72
CA VAL A 486 0.37 9.41 -0.29
C VAL A 486 1.57 10.28 0.09
N GLU A 487 2.71 9.70 0.44
CA GLU A 487 3.83 10.46 1.01
C GLU A 487 4.33 11.59 0.08
N GLU A 488 4.54 11.28 -1.19
CA GLU A 488 4.95 12.28 -2.18
C GLU A 488 3.86 13.32 -2.47
N LEU A 489 2.60 12.90 -2.33
CA LEU A 489 1.45 13.77 -2.52
C LEU A 489 1.30 14.75 -1.35
N ILE A 490 1.42 14.28 -0.11
CA ILE A 490 1.38 15.13 1.09
C ILE A 490 2.48 16.19 1.03
N LYS A 491 3.70 15.82 0.63
CA LYS A 491 4.82 16.77 0.45
C LYS A 491 4.47 17.90 -0.51
N LYS A 492 3.63 17.65 -1.51
CA LYS A 492 3.18 18.64 -2.49
C LYS A 492 1.99 19.45 -2.01
N LEU A 493 1.05 18.80 -1.32
CA LEU A 493 -0.22 19.41 -0.89
C LEU A 493 -0.08 20.26 0.38
N VAL A 494 0.78 19.81 1.31
CA VAL A 494 0.94 20.44 2.62
C VAL A 494 2.19 21.33 2.61
N LYS A 495 1.95 22.64 2.55
CA LYS A 495 3.06 23.62 2.63
C LYS A 495 3.80 23.47 3.97
N GLY A 496 5.13 23.36 3.90
CA GLY A 496 5.96 23.25 5.10
C GLY A 496 6.17 21.83 5.62
N TYR A 497 5.72 20.79 4.91
CA TYR A 497 5.92 19.39 5.30
C TYR A 497 7.34 19.05 5.79
N GLY A 498 8.37 19.54 5.10
CA GLY A 498 9.78 19.31 5.48
C GLY A 498 10.24 20.00 6.77
N LYS A 499 9.41 20.89 7.36
CA LYS A 499 9.66 21.55 8.65
C LYS A 499 8.86 20.92 9.79
N MET A 500 7.96 19.98 9.49
CA MET A 500 7.14 19.29 10.45
C MET A 500 7.95 18.22 11.19
N THR A 501 7.61 18.01 12.44
CA THR A 501 8.16 16.91 13.25
C THR A 501 7.77 15.54 12.69
N PRO A 502 8.52 14.48 12.95
CA PRO A 502 8.13 13.12 12.55
C PRO A 502 6.72 12.73 13.03
N SER A 503 6.31 13.16 14.22
CA SER A 503 4.97 12.92 14.76
C SER A 503 3.88 13.60 13.92
N GLU A 504 4.04 14.87 13.57
CA GLU A 504 3.10 15.61 12.72
C GLU A 504 3.02 15.01 11.30
N GLN A 505 4.16 14.57 10.76
CA GLN A 505 4.18 13.86 9.47
C GLN A 505 3.43 12.51 9.53
N ALA A 506 3.52 11.81 10.66
CA ALA A 506 2.74 10.58 10.88
C ALA A 506 1.24 10.88 11.00
N MET A 507 0.85 11.95 11.70
CA MET A 507 -0.55 12.39 11.81
C MET A 507 -1.17 12.71 10.43
N LEU A 508 -0.41 13.26 9.49
CA LEU A 508 -0.88 13.50 8.12
C LEU A 508 -1.19 12.20 7.36
N LYS A 509 -0.51 11.10 7.68
CA LYS A 509 -0.74 9.79 7.07
C LYS A 509 -1.87 9.00 7.74
N LEU A 510 -2.22 9.36 8.97
CA LEU A 510 -3.19 8.62 9.80
C LEU A 510 -4.51 8.33 9.08
N PRO A 511 -5.20 9.26 8.40
CA PRO A 511 -6.47 8.97 7.72
C PRO A 511 -6.35 7.90 6.62
N TYR A 512 -5.22 7.85 5.94
CA TYR A 512 -4.94 6.87 4.89
C TYR A 512 -4.68 5.48 5.48
N MET A 513 -3.94 5.41 6.59
CA MET A 513 -3.71 4.18 7.36
C MET A 513 -5.03 3.64 7.91
N GLN A 514 -5.86 4.49 8.51
CA GLN A 514 -7.19 4.10 9.01
C GLN A 514 -8.09 3.57 7.88
N THR A 515 -7.97 4.11 6.68
CA THR A 515 -8.68 3.58 5.49
C THR A 515 -8.20 2.18 5.12
N THR A 516 -6.92 1.89 5.22
CA THR A 516 -6.39 0.52 5.00
C THR A 516 -6.89 -0.44 6.07
N LEU A 517 -6.93 -0.01 7.33
CA LEU A 517 -7.51 -0.80 8.43
C LEU A 517 -9.00 -1.08 8.22
N LEU A 518 -9.78 -0.11 7.73
CA LEU A 518 -11.17 -0.30 7.34
C LEU A 518 -11.31 -1.37 6.24
N ILE A 519 -10.49 -1.32 5.20
CA ILE A 519 -10.54 -2.32 4.12
C ILE A 519 -10.23 -3.70 4.67
N ASN A 520 -9.21 -3.82 5.52
CA ASN A 520 -8.86 -5.08 6.16
C ASN A 520 -10.00 -5.62 7.03
N GLU A 521 -10.68 -4.74 7.76
CA GLU A 521 -11.87 -5.09 8.52
C GLU A 521 -12.99 -5.62 7.62
N LEU A 522 -13.36 -4.88 6.56
CA LEU A 522 -14.44 -5.25 5.63
C LEU A 522 -14.24 -6.63 4.98
N ILE A 523 -13.04 -6.92 4.46
CA ILE A 523 -12.79 -8.19 3.75
C ILE A 523 -12.71 -9.41 4.68
N ASN A 524 -12.62 -9.17 5.98
CA ASN A 524 -12.63 -10.21 7.02
C ASN A 524 -14.01 -10.45 7.63
N LEU A 525 -15.01 -9.66 7.26
CA LEU A 525 -16.36 -9.85 7.77
C LEU A 525 -17.04 -11.04 7.09
N GLU A 526 -17.48 -11.96 7.91
CA GLU A 526 -18.29 -13.11 7.51
C GLU A 526 -19.77 -12.78 7.64
N HIS A 527 -20.62 -13.57 7.03
CA HIS A 527 -22.06 -13.40 7.16
C HIS A 527 -22.76 -14.71 7.47
N THR A 528 -23.86 -14.60 8.19
CA THR A 528 -24.80 -15.70 8.41
C THR A 528 -26.21 -15.23 8.06
N VAL A 529 -26.99 -16.09 7.43
CA VAL A 529 -28.38 -15.79 7.09
C VAL A 529 -29.29 -16.30 8.21
N THR A 530 -30.15 -15.44 8.73
CA THR A 530 -31.14 -15.79 9.76
C THR A 530 -32.50 -15.27 9.29
N GLY A 531 -33.34 -16.18 8.80
CA GLY A 531 -34.59 -15.81 8.13
C GLY A 531 -34.31 -15.01 6.85
N THR A 532 -34.88 -13.82 6.76
CA THR A 532 -34.69 -12.88 5.63
C THR A 532 -33.50 -11.93 5.84
N ASN A 533 -32.88 -11.92 7.03
CA ASN A 533 -31.84 -10.97 7.39
C ASN A 533 -30.47 -11.61 7.33
N VAL A 534 -29.49 -10.83 6.91
CA VAL A 534 -28.06 -11.14 6.98
C VAL A 534 -27.47 -10.53 8.24
N LYS A 535 -26.78 -11.35 9.01
CA LYS A 535 -26.01 -10.91 10.17
C LYS A 535 -24.52 -10.92 9.82
N ILE A 536 -23.91 -9.76 9.83
CA ILE A 536 -22.45 -9.60 9.65
C ILE A 536 -21.75 -9.91 10.98
N LYS A 537 -20.69 -10.69 10.90
CA LYS A 537 -19.89 -11.10 12.05
C LYS A 537 -18.41 -10.87 11.77
N GLU A 538 -17.72 -10.43 12.80
CA GLU A 538 -16.25 -10.42 12.86
C GLU A 538 -15.71 -11.82 13.15
N LYS A 539 -14.53 -12.13 12.61
CA LYS A 539 -13.76 -13.31 13.04
C LYS A 539 -13.25 -13.12 14.47
N SER A 540 -13.02 -14.24 15.16
CA SER A 540 -12.44 -14.20 16.51
C SER A 540 -11.14 -13.38 16.55
N GLY A 541 -11.07 -12.38 17.42
CA GLY A 541 -9.93 -11.48 17.57
C GLY A 541 -9.89 -10.32 16.56
N MET A 542 -10.93 -10.14 15.73
CA MET A 542 -11.05 -9.00 14.81
C MET A 542 -12.16 -8.04 15.25
N ARG A 543 -12.14 -6.82 14.70
CA ARG A 543 -13.09 -5.74 15.00
C ARG A 543 -14.02 -5.51 13.82
N LYS A 544 -15.14 -4.81 14.07
CA LYS A 544 -16.10 -4.35 13.06
C LYS A 544 -16.58 -2.90 13.29
N ASP A 545 -15.91 -2.17 14.16
CA ASP A 545 -16.35 -0.85 14.61
C ASP A 545 -16.33 0.16 13.46
N ARG A 546 -15.26 0.13 12.64
CA ARG A 546 -15.16 0.97 11.44
C ARG A 546 -16.23 0.62 10.42
N TYR A 547 -16.51 -0.68 10.23
CA TYR A 547 -17.62 -1.12 9.37
C TYR A 547 -18.97 -0.58 9.86
N SER A 548 -19.24 -0.68 11.16
CA SER A 548 -20.51 -0.22 11.75
C SER A 548 -20.73 1.27 11.53
N ALA A 549 -19.73 2.09 11.86
CA ALA A 549 -19.79 3.55 11.66
C ALA A 549 -19.96 3.92 10.18
N LEU A 550 -19.21 3.30 9.27
CA LEU A 550 -19.34 3.53 7.83
C LEU A 550 -20.72 3.13 7.31
N MET A 551 -21.21 1.96 7.72
CA MET A 551 -22.51 1.43 7.29
C MET A 551 -23.65 2.35 7.70
N MET A 552 -23.64 2.84 8.95
CA MET A 552 -24.66 3.78 9.43
C MET A 552 -24.60 5.10 8.65
N GLY A 553 -23.44 5.69 8.49
CA GLY A 553 -23.26 6.95 7.76
C GLY A 553 -23.68 6.85 6.29
N TYR A 554 -23.29 5.76 5.60
CA TYR A 554 -23.69 5.53 4.22
C TYR A 554 -25.21 5.28 4.07
N LYS A 555 -25.80 4.53 4.99
CA LYS A 555 -27.25 4.28 5.00
C LYS A 555 -28.04 5.57 5.13
N ILE A 556 -27.63 6.48 6.02
CA ILE A 556 -28.27 7.79 6.16
C ILE A 556 -28.05 8.68 4.93
N CYS A 557 -26.85 8.63 4.32
CA CYS A 557 -26.61 9.30 3.04
C CYS A 557 -27.64 8.89 1.97
N GLN A 558 -27.95 7.59 1.88
CA GLN A 558 -28.99 7.09 0.97
C GLN A 558 -30.40 7.56 1.34
N GLU A 559 -30.75 7.61 2.64
CA GLU A 559 -32.06 8.11 3.09
C GLU A 559 -32.23 9.60 2.77
N ILE A 560 -31.18 10.39 2.90
CA ILE A 560 -31.18 11.80 2.49
C ILE A 560 -31.37 11.91 0.97
N ALA A 561 -30.71 11.05 0.18
CA ALA A 561 -30.87 11.01 -1.27
C ALA A 561 -32.32 10.68 -1.70
N ILE A 562 -32.94 9.69 -1.05
CA ILE A 562 -34.35 9.33 -1.32
C ILE A 562 -35.28 10.50 -1.05
N LYS A 563 -35.09 11.24 0.06
CA LYS A 563 -35.92 12.42 0.39
C LYS A 563 -35.75 13.58 -0.61
N ARG A 564 -34.67 13.60 -1.37
CA ARG A 564 -34.35 14.60 -2.39
C ARG A 564 -35.01 14.28 -3.75
N LYS A 565 -35.32 13.01 -4.02
CA LYS A 565 -35.99 12.62 -5.26
C LYS A 565 -37.42 13.18 -5.26
N PRO A 566 -37.91 13.75 -6.39
CA PRO A 566 -39.28 14.19 -6.50
C PRO A 566 -40.22 13.01 -6.20
N LYS A 567 -41.30 13.27 -5.46
CA LYS A 567 -42.30 12.24 -5.24
C LYS A 567 -43.00 11.91 -6.56
N ASP A 568 -43.48 10.67 -6.71
CA ASP A 568 -44.20 10.23 -7.91
C ASP A 568 -45.38 11.14 -8.28
N GLU A 569 -46.05 11.74 -7.29
CA GLU A 569 -47.10 12.76 -7.48
C GLU A 569 -46.58 14.01 -8.23
N ASP A 570 -45.35 14.48 -7.91
CA ASP A 570 -44.73 15.61 -8.61
C ASP A 570 -44.30 15.23 -10.05
N LEU A 571 -43.99 13.95 -10.30
CA LEU A 571 -43.69 13.44 -11.64
C LEU A 571 -44.97 13.29 -12.50
N GLU A 572 -46.11 12.88 -11.92
CA GLU A 572 -47.41 12.85 -12.61
C GLU A 572 -47.86 14.26 -12.99
N ASP A 573 -47.69 15.24 -12.13
CA ASP A 573 -47.98 16.63 -12.43
C ASP A 573 -47.07 17.21 -13.52
N LEU A 574 -45.77 16.89 -13.50
CA LEU A 574 -44.82 17.26 -14.55
C LEU A 574 -45.15 16.59 -15.89
N VAL A 575 -45.54 15.33 -15.90
CA VAL A 575 -45.98 14.61 -17.10
C VAL A 575 -47.29 15.21 -17.65
N ASN A 576 -48.21 15.62 -16.78
CA ASN A 576 -49.44 16.28 -17.16
C ASN A 576 -49.24 17.72 -17.68
N MET A 577 -48.16 18.40 -17.30
CA MET A 577 -47.74 19.70 -17.82
C MET A 577 -47.02 19.65 -19.17
N LEU A 578 -46.55 18.50 -19.60
CA LEU A 578 -45.91 18.36 -20.91
C LEU A 578 -47.00 18.43 -22.02
N PRO A 579 -46.88 19.32 -23.02
CA PRO A 579 -47.84 19.40 -24.13
C PRO A 579 -47.77 18.10 -24.95
N ILE A 580 -48.71 17.19 -24.69
CA ILE A 580 -48.88 15.98 -25.46
C ILE A 580 -49.36 16.39 -26.85
N ARG A 581 -48.48 16.44 -27.84
CA ARG A 581 -48.87 16.47 -29.24
C ARG A 581 -49.67 15.20 -29.53
N LYS A 582 -50.97 15.32 -29.68
CA LYS A 582 -51.84 14.26 -30.22
C LYS A 582 -51.37 13.92 -31.64
N GLY A 583 -50.51 12.92 -31.75
CA GLY A 583 -50.15 12.30 -33.02
C GLY A 583 -51.41 11.59 -33.58
N LYS A 584 -51.84 11.94 -34.76
CA LYS A 584 -52.88 11.21 -35.50
C LYS A 584 -52.43 9.74 -35.63
N ARG A 585 -53.22 8.83 -35.04
CA ARG A 585 -53.12 7.40 -35.36
C ARG A 585 -53.49 7.19 -36.80
N HIS A 586 -52.51 6.86 -37.65
CA HIS A 586 -52.78 6.16 -38.91
C HIS A 586 -52.93 4.68 -38.55
N SER A 587 -54.13 4.13 -38.82
CA SER A 587 -54.37 2.71 -38.76
C SER A 587 -53.62 2.08 -39.96
N ILE A 588 -52.69 1.19 -39.67
CA ILE A 588 -52.11 0.28 -40.66
C ILE A 588 -52.96 -0.99 -40.58
N PHE A 589 -54.11 -0.99 -41.22
CA PHE A 589 -54.85 -2.16 -41.70
C PHE A 589 -55.94 -1.64 -42.63
N GLU A 590 -55.57 -1.60 -43.91
CA GLU A 590 -56.33 -1.95 -45.11
C GLU A 590 -55.32 -2.27 -46.24
#